data_16aa9ea74b5aaa19a3338216c5c56659
#
_entry.id   16aa9ea74b5aaa19a3338216c5c56659
#
_cell.length_a   1.000
_cell.length_b   1.000
_cell.length_c   1.000
_cell.angle_alpha   90.00
_cell.angle_beta   90.00
_cell.angle_gamma   90.00
#
_symmetry.space_group_name_H-M   'P 1'
#
loop_
_entity.id
_entity.type
_entity.pdbx_description
1 polymer ?
#
loop_
_entity_poly.entity_id
_entity_poly.type
_entity_poly.pdbx_seq_one_letter_code
_entity_poly.pdbx_strand_id
1 'polypeptide(L)'
;MNINQLISKVKSKIEKNISLEYINIEDKTFLHKSHKTHLDGKFHLKLIIKSSEQKKINKIELTKKIYKILDEELKKYIHSIQILIN
;
A
#
# COMPACT_ATOMS: atom_id res chain seq x y z
N MET A 1 5.91 -6.55 -13.58
CA MET A 1 4.54 -6.19 -13.13
C MET A 1 4.29 -4.72 -13.41
N ASN A 2 3.20 -4.38 -14.09
CA ASN A 2 2.85 -2.98 -14.32
C ASN A 2 2.08 -2.42 -13.11
N ILE A 3 1.87 -1.09 -13.09
CA ILE A 3 1.22 -0.44 -11.95
C ILE A 3 -0.22 -0.92 -11.72
N ASN A 4 -0.97 -1.17 -12.77
CA ASN A 4 -2.35 -1.63 -12.64
C ASN A 4 -2.43 -3.02 -12.02
N GLN A 5 -1.52 -3.90 -12.40
CA GLN A 5 -1.42 -5.24 -11.81
C GLN A 5 -1.02 -5.16 -10.34
N LEU A 6 -0.09 -4.27 -10.01
CA LEU A 6 0.35 -4.09 -8.63
C LEU A 6 -0.78 -3.56 -7.76
N ILE A 7 -1.50 -2.55 -8.21
CA ILE A 7 -2.64 -1.99 -7.48
C ILE A 7 -3.71 -3.05 -7.22
N SER A 8 -4.04 -3.83 -8.25
CA SER A 8 -5.03 -4.91 -8.10
C SER A 8 -4.57 -5.96 -7.10
N LYS A 9 -3.30 -6.32 -7.14
CA LYS A 9 -2.73 -7.32 -6.20
C LYS A 9 -2.73 -6.82 -4.77
N VAL A 10 -2.30 -5.58 -4.56
CA VAL A 10 -2.27 -4.94 -3.23
C VAL A 10 -3.68 -4.86 -2.66
N LYS A 11 -4.62 -4.37 -3.45
CA LYS A 11 -6.02 -4.25 -3.05
C LYS A 11 -6.60 -5.60 -2.65
N SER A 12 -6.40 -6.61 -3.49
CA SER A 12 -6.90 -7.96 -3.24
C SER A 12 -6.34 -8.57 -1.95
N LYS A 13 -5.04 -8.43 -1.71
CA LYS A 13 -4.40 -8.93 -0.50
C LYS A 13 -4.94 -8.27 0.76
N ILE A 14 -5.12 -6.96 0.72
CA ILE A 14 -5.64 -6.22 1.87
C ILE A 14 -7.09 -6.62 2.13
N GLU A 15 -7.91 -6.65 1.09
CA GLU A 15 -9.33 -7.02 1.22
C GLU A 15 -9.53 -8.43 1.78
N LYS A 16 -8.64 -9.36 1.48
CA LYS A 16 -8.71 -10.73 2.00
C LYS A 16 -8.35 -10.84 3.47
N ASN A 17 -7.57 -9.91 3.99
CA ASN A 17 -7.01 -9.99 5.33
C ASN A 17 -7.54 -8.95 6.30
N ILE A 18 -8.21 -7.92 5.81
CA ILE A 18 -8.74 -6.82 6.61
C ILE A 18 -10.14 -6.49 6.15
N SER A 19 -11.05 -6.31 7.11
CA SER A 19 -12.41 -5.85 6.80
C SER A 19 -12.37 -4.37 6.46
N LEU A 20 -12.60 -4.04 5.19
CA LEU A 20 -12.53 -2.67 4.69
C LEU A 20 -13.91 -2.09 4.43
N GLU A 21 -14.08 -0.82 4.82
CA GLU A 21 -15.22 0.00 4.40
C GLU A 21 -14.86 0.80 3.15
N TYR A 22 -13.57 1.13 2.99
CA TYR A 22 -13.08 1.94 1.87
C TYR A 22 -11.61 1.65 1.65
N ILE A 23 -11.19 1.62 0.39
CA ILE A 23 -9.79 1.56 0.00
C ILE A 23 -9.57 2.35 -1.28
N ASN A 24 -8.52 3.17 -1.29
CA ASN A 24 -8.04 3.86 -2.48
C ASN A 24 -6.52 3.75 -2.53
N ILE A 25 -6.00 3.37 -3.69
CA ILE A 25 -4.56 3.23 -3.91
C ILE A 25 -4.17 4.16 -5.04
N GLU A 26 -3.25 5.07 -4.75
CA GLU A 26 -2.77 6.06 -5.71
C GLU A 26 -1.32 5.78 -6.07
N ASP A 27 -1.00 5.88 -7.37
CA ASP A 27 0.36 5.80 -7.87
C ASP A 27 0.99 7.19 -7.75
N LYS A 28 2.02 7.30 -6.92
CA LYS A 28 2.76 8.53 -6.71
C LYS A 28 4.18 8.47 -7.28
N THR A 29 4.44 7.49 -8.14
CA THR A 29 5.76 7.27 -8.72
C THR A 29 6.27 8.51 -9.46
N PHE A 30 5.40 9.23 -10.13
CA PHE A 30 5.76 10.42 -10.90
C PHE A 30 6.39 11.53 -10.04
N LEU A 31 6.11 11.56 -8.74
CA LEU A 31 6.69 12.54 -7.82
C LEU A 31 8.17 12.30 -7.56
N HIS A 32 8.66 11.10 -7.90
CA HIS A 32 10.02 10.67 -7.59
C HIS A 32 10.87 10.38 -8.83
N LYS A 33 10.31 10.55 -10.03
CA LYS A 33 11.01 10.20 -11.29
C LYS A 33 12.29 11.02 -11.52
N SER A 34 12.36 12.22 -10.98
CA SER A 34 13.53 13.07 -11.11
C SER A 34 14.61 12.81 -10.07
N HIS A 35 14.35 11.93 -9.10
CA HIS A 35 15.34 11.58 -8.08
C HIS A 35 16.43 10.69 -8.67
N LYS A 36 17.68 10.98 -8.30
CA LYS A 36 18.84 10.19 -8.74
C LYS A 36 18.80 8.75 -8.20
N THR A 37 18.08 8.53 -7.10
CA THR A 37 17.95 7.23 -6.46
C THR A 37 16.72 6.45 -6.92
N HIS A 38 15.98 6.99 -7.89
CA HIS A 38 14.81 6.28 -8.43
C HIS A 38 15.25 4.98 -9.09
N LEU A 39 14.62 3.88 -8.69
CA LEU A 39 14.89 2.56 -9.24
C LEU A 39 13.80 2.20 -10.24
N ASP A 40 14.21 1.86 -11.47
CA ASP A 40 13.28 1.41 -12.50
C ASP A 40 12.52 0.16 -12.06
N GLY A 41 11.23 0.13 -12.35
CA GLY A 41 10.38 -1.01 -12.04
C GLY A 41 9.86 -1.05 -10.62
N LYS A 42 10.22 -0.06 -9.80
CA LYS A 42 9.67 0.07 -8.44
C LYS A 42 8.78 1.30 -8.34
N PHE A 43 7.74 1.19 -7.54
CA PHE A 43 6.68 2.17 -7.47
C PHE A 43 6.58 2.83 -6.09
N HIS A 44 6.03 4.04 -6.08
CA HIS A 44 5.70 4.77 -4.86
C HIS A 44 4.18 4.85 -4.78
N LEU A 45 3.61 4.31 -3.73
CA LEU A 45 2.16 4.21 -3.57
C LEU A 45 1.66 5.02 -2.38
N LYS A 46 0.43 5.51 -2.50
CA LYS A 46 -0.32 6.07 -1.37
C LYS A 46 -1.58 5.24 -1.18
N LEU A 47 -1.74 4.71 0.02
CA LEU A 47 -2.86 3.86 0.39
C LEU A 47 -3.74 4.60 1.38
N ILE A 48 -5.02 4.77 1.04
CA ILE A 48 -6.00 5.41 1.91
C ILE A 48 -7.05 4.36 2.23
N ILE A 49 -7.22 4.04 3.50
CA ILE A 49 -8.19 3.04 3.92
C ILE A 49 -9.05 3.51 5.08
N LYS A 50 -10.25 2.94 5.15
CA LYS A 50 -11.12 3.00 6.30
C LYS A 50 -11.53 1.56 6.63
N SER A 51 -11.34 1.14 7.87
CA SER A 51 -11.57 -0.23 8.28
C SER A 51 -12.34 -0.29 9.59
N SER A 52 -13.29 -1.24 9.67
CA SER A 52 -13.99 -1.53 10.91
C SER A 52 -13.06 -2.14 11.98
N GLU A 53 -11.90 -2.65 11.58
CA GLU A 53 -10.93 -3.20 12.52
C GLU A 53 -10.32 -2.14 13.45
N GLN A 54 -10.42 -0.84 13.10
CA GLN A 54 -9.97 0.24 13.97
C GLN A 54 -10.70 0.28 15.31
N LYS A 55 -11.86 -0.35 15.40
CA LYS A 55 -12.60 -0.47 16.67
C LYS A 55 -11.93 -1.45 17.63
N LYS A 56 -11.10 -2.35 17.11
CA LYS A 56 -10.41 -3.41 17.87
C LYS A 56 -8.94 -3.15 18.05
N ILE A 57 -8.29 -2.56 17.04
CA ILE A 57 -6.85 -2.28 17.07
C ILE A 57 -6.62 -0.82 16.68
N ASN A 58 -5.52 -0.25 17.17
CA ASN A 58 -5.20 1.14 16.86
C ASN A 58 -4.56 1.26 15.45
N LYS A 59 -4.38 2.50 14.99
CA LYS A 59 -3.84 2.78 13.66
C LYS A 59 -2.42 2.26 13.48
N ILE A 60 -1.61 2.31 14.54
CA ILE A 60 -0.22 1.83 14.48
C ILE A 60 -0.19 0.34 14.23
N GLU A 61 -0.99 -0.42 14.96
CA GLU A 61 -1.06 -1.87 14.79
C GLU A 61 -1.65 -2.26 13.44
N LEU A 62 -2.68 -1.53 12.97
CA LEU A 62 -3.26 -1.79 11.66
C LEU A 62 -2.24 -1.51 10.56
N THR A 63 -1.45 -0.45 10.68
CA THR A 63 -0.37 -0.13 9.75
C THR A 63 0.66 -1.26 9.71
N LYS A 64 1.08 -1.77 10.87
CA LYS A 64 2.02 -2.90 10.94
C LYS A 64 1.45 -4.14 10.29
N LYS A 65 0.16 -4.40 10.47
CA LYS A 65 -0.53 -5.53 9.83
C LYS A 65 -0.50 -5.41 8.32
N ILE A 66 -0.74 -4.20 7.79
CA ILE A 66 -0.70 -3.95 6.35
C ILE A 66 0.71 -4.18 5.80
N TYR A 67 1.75 -3.67 6.46
CA TYR A 67 3.13 -3.91 6.05
C TYR A 67 3.45 -5.41 5.98
N LYS A 68 2.96 -6.17 6.95
CA LYS A 68 3.16 -7.61 6.99
C LYS A 68 2.45 -8.31 5.83
N ILE A 69 1.21 -7.91 5.54
CA ILE A 69 0.43 -8.44 4.42
C ILE A 69 1.15 -8.18 3.09
N LEU A 70 1.76 -7.01 2.94
CA LEU A 70 2.39 -6.57 1.69
C LEU A 70 3.91 -6.84 1.66
N ASP A 71 4.43 -7.66 2.55
CA ASP A 71 5.87 -7.89 2.68
C ASP A 71 6.54 -8.24 1.35
N GLU A 72 5.96 -9.15 0.59
CA GLU A 72 6.51 -9.56 -0.70
C GLU A 72 6.53 -8.41 -1.71
N GLU A 73 5.42 -7.68 -1.82
CA GLU A 73 5.31 -6.55 -2.74
C GLU A 73 6.26 -5.42 -2.36
N LEU A 74 6.42 -5.17 -1.06
CA LEU A 74 7.35 -4.16 -0.57
C LEU A 74 8.80 -4.48 -0.92
N LYS A 75 9.16 -5.76 -0.92
CA LYS A 75 10.51 -6.19 -1.28
C LYS A 75 10.77 -6.12 -2.78
N LYS A 76 9.78 -6.47 -3.60
CA LYS A 76 9.98 -6.67 -5.04
C LYS A 76 9.55 -5.49 -5.90
N TYR A 77 8.46 -4.81 -5.56
CA TYR A 77 7.80 -3.88 -6.48
C TYR A 77 7.59 -2.49 -5.92
N ILE A 78 7.54 -2.32 -4.60
CA ILE A 78 7.21 -1.05 -3.97
C ILE A 78 8.47 -0.47 -3.33
N HIS A 79 8.87 0.73 -3.78
CA HIS A 79 10.00 1.44 -3.19
C HIS A 79 9.59 2.13 -1.88
N SER A 80 8.42 2.77 -1.90
CA SER A 80 7.86 3.39 -0.70
C SER A 80 6.33 3.35 -0.74
N ILE A 81 5.73 3.31 0.44
CA ILE A 81 4.28 3.33 0.58
C ILE A 81 3.90 4.26 1.74
N GLN A 82 2.94 5.15 1.47
CA GLN A 82 2.33 5.98 2.50
C GLN A 82 0.97 5.38 2.82
N ILE A 83 0.71 5.12 4.09
CA ILE A 83 -0.55 4.52 4.53
C ILE A 83 -1.30 5.52 5.39
N LEU A 84 -2.49 5.91 4.92
CA LEU A 84 -3.39 6.79 5.65
C LEU A 84 -4.63 5.98 6.06
N ILE A 85 -4.89 5.95 7.35
CA ILE A 85 -6.03 5.23 7.93
C ILE A 85 -6.98 6.27 8.51
N ASN A 86 -8.15 6.34 7.90
CA ASN A 86 -9.20 7.28 8.31
C ASN A 86 -10.10 6.71 9.40
#